data_6db72780ccff8f929804da57949da59b
#
_entry.id   6db72780ccff8f929804da57949da59b
#
_cell.length_a   1.000
_cell.length_b   1.000
_cell.length_c   1.000
_cell.angle_alpha   90.00
_cell.angle_beta   90.00
_cell.angle_gamma   90.00
#
_symmetry.space_group_name_H-M   'P 1'
#
loop_
_entity.id
_entity.type
_entity.pdbx_description
1 polymer ?
#
loop_
_entity_poly.entity_id
_entity_poly.type
_entity_poly.pdbx_seq_one_letter_code
_entity_poly.pdbx_strand_id
1 'polypeptide(L)'
;MNENKKILVADDESHILHVVSLKLRNAGYEVVTAKDGAEALELAQAEKPDLLITDYHMPQLSGLELCQKLKQDPQTSEIPAIMLTARGYHLETRDTQQSGILRMISKPFSPRQLLATVHEVLNRAA
;
A
#
# COMPACT_ATOMS: atom_id res chain seq x y z
N MET A 1 1.01 11.82 -15.77
CA MET A 1 1.25 10.50 -16.39
C MET A 1 1.63 9.51 -15.34
N ASN A 2 1.17 8.27 -15.53
CA ASN A 2 1.41 7.20 -14.55
C ASN A 2 2.65 6.38 -14.88
N GLU A 3 3.25 6.67 -16.00
CA GLU A 3 4.39 5.91 -16.48
C GLU A 3 5.54 5.94 -15.47
N ASN A 4 6.15 4.78 -15.29
CA ASN A 4 7.31 4.59 -14.42
C ASN A 4 7.02 4.68 -12.93
N LYS A 5 5.77 4.90 -12.54
CA LYS A 5 5.43 4.79 -11.12
C LYS A 5 5.16 3.33 -10.77
N LYS A 6 5.81 2.87 -9.73
CA LYS A 6 5.72 1.48 -9.28
C LYS A 6 4.95 1.41 -7.97
N ILE A 7 3.98 0.50 -7.93
CA ILE A 7 3.14 0.31 -6.75
C ILE A 7 3.29 -1.11 -6.25
N LEU A 8 3.58 -1.26 -4.96
CA LEU A 8 3.61 -2.56 -4.30
C LEU A 8 2.27 -2.76 -3.62
N VAL A 9 1.60 -3.88 -3.94
CA VAL A 9 0.30 -4.22 -3.35
C VAL A 9 0.48 -5.47 -2.51
N ALA A 10 0.13 -5.39 -1.24
CA ALA A 10 0.27 -6.50 -0.29
C ALA A 10 -1.10 -6.86 0.30
N ASP A 11 -1.52 -8.10 0.11
CA ASP A 11 -2.77 -8.61 0.65
C ASP A 11 -2.71 -10.13 0.62
N ASP A 12 -3.18 -10.79 1.67
CA ASP A 12 -3.18 -12.26 1.71
C ASP A 12 -4.36 -12.86 0.96
N GLU A 13 -5.31 -12.04 0.51
CA GLU A 13 -6.42 -12.49 -0.31
C GLU A 13 -6.05 -12.35 -1.79
N SER A 14 -5.80 -13.47 -2.47
CA SER A 14 -5.38 -13.43 -3.87
C SER A 14 -6.39 -12.75 -4.77
N HIS A 15 -7.68 -12.85 -4.44
CA HIS A 15 -8.74 -12.16 -5.16
C HIS A 15 -8.52 -10.64 -5.15
N ILE A 16 -8.22 -10.09 -4.00
CA ILE A 16 -7.96 -8.65 -3.86
C ILE A 16 -6.72 -8.24 -4.64
N LEU A 17 -5.64 -9.02 -4.51
CA LEU A 17 -4.42 -8.75 -5.26
C LEU A 17 -4.69 -8.68 -6.75
N HIS A 18 -5.47 -9.64 -7.25
CA HIS A 18 -5.77 -9.68 -8.68
C HIS A 18 -6.57 -8.46 -9.15
N VAL A 19 -7.65 -8.14 -8.43
CA VAL A 19 -8.53 -7.03 -8.81
C VAL A 19 -7.77 -5.70 -8.76
N VAL A 20 -7.05 -5.46 -7.68
CA VAL A 20 -6.32 -4.20 -7.51
C VAL A 20 -5.21 -4.07 -8.55
N SER A 21 -4.44 -5.16 -8.74
CA SER A 21 -3.32 -5.14 -9.70
C SER A 21 -3.80 -4.85 -11.12
N LEU A 22 -4.89 -5.50 -11.52
CA LEU A 22 -5.44 -5.30 -12.85
C LEU A 22 -5.88 -3.85 -13.05
N LYS A 23 -6.57 -3.29 -12.07
CA LYS A 23 -7.03 -1.91 -12.16
C LYS A 23 -5.86 -0.94 -12.29
N LEU A 24 -4.82 -1.15 -11.50
CA LEU A 24 -3.66 -0.24 -11.51
C LEU A 24 -2.83 -0.40 -12.79
N ARG A 25 -2.63 -1.63 -13.26
CA ARG A 25 -1.90 -1.85 -14.50
C ARG A 25 -2.62 -1.24 -15.69
N ASN A 26 -3.94 -1.36 -15.71
CA ASN A 26 -4.73 -0.77 -16.79
C ASN A 26 -4.66 0.76 -16.78
N ALA A 27 -4.32 1.34 -15.64
CA ALA A 27 -4.16 2.79 -15.53
C ALA A 27 -2.73 3.25 -15.83
N GLY A 28 -1.82 2.33 -16.17
CA GLY A 28 -0.47 2.67 -16.59
C GLY A 28 0.61 2.52 -15.52
N TYR A 29 0.26 2.03 -14.34
CA TYR A 29 1.24 1.80 -13.28
C TYR A 29 1.94 0.46 -13.43
N GLU A 30 3.19 0.40 -12.97
CA GLU A 30 3.89 -0.86 -12.78
C GLU A 30 3.48 -1.40 -11.41
N VAL A 31 3.14 -2.69 -11.33
CA VAL A 31 2.62 -3.28 -10.10
C VAL A 31 3.43 -4.50 -9.70
N VAL A 32 3.84 -4.54 -8.44
CA VAL A 32 4.48 -5.68 -7.81
C VAL A 32 3.55 -6.15 -6.70
N THR A 33 3.35 -7.44 -6.54
CA THR A 33 2.43 -7.98 -5.54
C THR A 33 3.14 -8.82 -4.50
N ALA A 34 2.61 -8.79 -3.28
CA ALA A 34 3.07 -9.61 -2.17
C ALA A 34 1.85 -10.19 -1.48
N LYS A 35 1.96 -11.43 -1.01
CA LYS A 35 0.82 -12.11 -0.38
C LYS A 35 0.91 -12.14 1.15
N ASP A 36 1.97 -11.61 1.71
CA ASP A 36 2.09 -11.45 3.15
C ASP A 36 3.06 -10.31 3.46
N GLY A 37 3.13 -9.95 4.74
CA GLY A 37 3.93 -8.82 5.17
C GLY A 37 5.42 -9.04 5.03
N ALA A 38 5.89 -10.28 5.21
CA ALA A 38 7.32 -10.58 5.08
C ALA A 38 7.77 -10.42 3.63
N GLU A 39 6.99 -10.95 2.70
CA GLU A 39 7.29 -10.80 1.29
C GLU A 39 7.25 -9.33 0.87
N ALA A 40 6.25 -8.60 1.39
CA ALA A 40 6.12 -7.18 1.08
C ALA A 40 7.32 -6.38 1.57
N LEU A 41 7.83 -6.71 2.75
CA LEU A 41 9.01 -6.03 3.28
C LEU A 41 10.22 -6.25 2.38
N GLU A 42 10.46 -7.49 1.96
CA GLU A 42 11.57 -7.80 1.07
C GLU A 42 11.43 -7.07 -0.26
N LEU A 43 10.23 -7.08 -0.84
CA LEU A 43 10.00 -6.44 -2.13
C LEU A 43 10.12 -4.92 -2.04
N ALA A 44 9.67 -4.32 -0.94
CA ALA A 44 9.81 -2.88 -0.76
C ALA A 44 11.29 -2.48 -0.73
N GLN A 45 12.11 -3.27 -0.08
CA GLN A 45 13.55 -3.01 0.00
C GLN A 45 14.24 -3.21 -1.34
N ALA A 46 13.83 -4.24 -2.09
CA ALA A 46 14.43 -4.57 -3.38
C ALA A 46 13.96 -3.67 -4.51
N GLU A 47 12.66 -3.41 -4.56
CA GLU A 47 12.04 -2.71 -5.68
C GLU A 47 11.89 -1.22 -5.47
N LYS A 48 11.90 -0.78 -4.23
CA LYS A 48 11.73 0.64 -3.84
C LYS A 48 10.56 1.28 -4.57
N PRO A 49 9.33 0.80 -4.29
CA PRO A 49 8.15 1.33 -4.99
C PRO A 49 7.88 2.78 -4.61
N ASP A 50 7.09 3.44 -5.45
CA ASP A 50 6.66 4.81 -5.20
C ASP A 50 5.48 4.87 -4.23
N LEU A 51 4.79 3.75 -4.04
CA LEU A 51 3.62 3.68 -3.18
C LEU A 51 3.41 2.25 -2.73
N LEU A 52 2.99 2.08 -1.47
CA LEU A 52 2.58 0.79 -0.93
C LEU A 52 1.09 0.83 -0.67
N ILE A 53 0.37 -0.19 -1.15
CA ILE A 53 -1.01 -0.45 -0.78
C ILE A 53 -0.99 -1.77 -0.01
N THR A 54 -1.42 -1.76 1.25
CA THR A 54 -1.34 -2.97 2.06
C THR A 54 -2.61 -3.20 2.86
N ASP A 55 -3.01 -4.47 2.95
CA ASP A 55 -4.04 -4.88 3.88
C ASP A 55 -3.50 -4.75 5.30
N TYR A 56 -4.38 -4.46 6.26
CA TYR A 56 -3.98 -4.42 7.66
C TYR A 56 -3.72 -5.82 8.22
N HIS A 57 -4.65 -6.75 7.97
CA HIS A 57 -4.57 -8.10 8.53
C HIS A 57 -3.85 -9.04 7.58
N MET A 58 -2.61 -9.37 7.92
CA MET A 58 -1.84 -10.35 7.18
C MET A 58 -1.11 -11.24 8.18
N PRO A 59 -0.87 -12.51 7.83
CA PRO A 59 -0.16 -13.40 8.75
C PRO A 59 1.28 -12.94 8.96
N GLN A 60 1.82 -13.22 10.14
CA GLN A 60 3.19 -12.96 10.54
C GLN A 60 3.52 -11.50 10.76
N LEU A 61 3.19 -10.62 9.83
CA LEU A 61 3.51 -9.20 9.91
C LEU A 61 2.30 -8.42 9.42
N SER A 62 1.67 -7.66 10.31
CA SER A 62 0.50 -6.87 9.93
C SER A 62 0.91 -5.72 8.99
N GLY A 63 -0.10 -5.13 8.32
CA GLY A 63 0.16 -3.97 7.48
C GLY A 63 0.75 -2.80 8.26
N LEU A 64 0.28 -2.58 9.48
CA LEU A 64 0.84 -1.51 10.31
C LEU A 64 2.30 -1.78 10.66
N GLU A 65 2.61 -3.01 11.07
CA GLU A 65 3.99 -3.38 11.39
C GLU A 65 4.90 -3.24 10.17
N LEU A 66 4.40 -3.64 9.01
CA LEU A 66 5.13 -3.48 7.76
C LEU A 66 5.46 -2.00 7.52
N CYS A 67 4.48 -1.14 7.63
CA CYS A 67 4.66 0.29 7.41
C CYS A 67 5.63 0.91 8.42
N GLN A 68 5.55 0.47 9.69
CA GLN A 68 6.47 0.95 10.72
C GLN A 68 7.91 0.55 10.41
N LYS A 69 8.12 -0.68 9.96
CA LYS A 69 9.46 -1.14 9.60
C LYS A 69 10.02 -0.37 8.40
N LEU A 70 9.19 -0.09 7.41
CA LEU A 70 9.63 0.68 6.24
C LEU A 70 9.98 2.10 6.64
N LYS A 71 9.22 2.69 7.55
CA LYS A 71 9.49 4.05 8.00
C LYS A 71 10.80 4.16 8.77
N GLN A 72 11.21 3.09 9.42
CA GLN A 72 12.45 3.08 10.21
C GLN A 72 13.70 2.89 9.36
N ASP A 73 13.56 2.43 8.13
CA ASP A 73 14.69 2.19 7.23
C ASP A 73 14.88 3.41 6.34
N PRO A 74 16.05 4.08 6.37
CA PRO A 74 16.27 5.27 5.54
C PRO A 74 16.02 5.06 4.05
N GLN A 75 16.21 3.83 3.56
CA GLN A 75 16.02 3.54 2.15
C GLN A 75 14.56 3.44 1.74
N THR A 76 13.66 3.20 2.70
CA THR A 76 12.23 3.04 2.42
C THR A 76 11.36 4.03 3.19
N SER A 77 11.96 4.91 3.99
CA SER A 77 11.20 5.78 4.91
C SER A 77 10.30 6.77 4.18
N GLU A 78 10.56 7.05 2.92
CA GLU A 78 9.77 8.01 2.15
C GLU A 78 8.62 7.37 1.37
N ILE A 79 8.49 6.04 1.40
CA ILE A 79 7.44 5.37 0.67
C ILE A 79 6.09 5.63 1.36
N PRO A 80 5.15 6.30 0.69
CA PRO A 80 3.82 6.52 1.29
C PRO A 80 2.99 5.25 1.23
N ALA A 81 2.04 5.12 2.15
CA ALA A 81 1.21 3.94 2.22
C ALA A 81 -0.28 4.27 2.23
N ILE A 82 -1.05 3.41 1.58
CA ILE A 82 -2.51 3.37 1.67
C ILE A 82 -2.85 2.05 2.35
N MET A 83 -3.62 2.13 3.44
CA MET A 83 -4.00 0.95 4.22
C MET A 83 -5.42 0.50 3.88
N LEU A 84 -5.58 -0.78 3.59
CA LEU A 84 -6.89 -1.39 3.39
C LEU A 84 -7.29 -2.08 4.70
N THR A 85 -8.46 -1.75 5.23
CA THR A 85 -8.86 -2.23 6.54
C THR A 85 -10.25 -2.84 6.50
N ALA A 86 -10.55 -3.65 7.51
CA ALA A 86 -11.91 -4.10 7.74
C ALA A 86 -12.78 -2.89 8.11
N ARG A 87 -14.06 -2.98 7.80
CA ARG A 87 -15.00 -1.92 8.10
C ARG A 87 -15.00 -1.58 9.59
N GLY A 88 -14.95 -0.30 9.89
CA GLY A 88 -15.01 0.18 11.28
C GLY A 88 -13.70 0.16 12.04
N TYR A 89 -12.63 -0.28 11.41
CA TYR A 89 -11.33 -0.28 12.07
C TYR A 89 -10.71 1.11 12.05
N HIS A 90 -10.07 1.48 13.15
CA HIS A 90 -9.37 2.76 13.27
C HIS A 90 -7.95 2.55 13.75
N LEU A 91 -7.03 3.31 13.17
CA LEU A 91 -5.68 3.45 13.71
C LEU A 91 -5.63 4.74 14.52
N GLU A 92 -4.83 4.74 15.58
CA GLU A 92 -4.61 5.98 16.32
C GLU A 92 -3.75 6.93 15.49
N THR A 93 -3.90 8.22 15.73
CA THR A 93 -3.13 9.23 15.02
C THR A 93 -1.62 9.00 15.13
N ARG A 94 -1.18 8.58 16.32
CA ARG A 94 0.25 8.28 16.52
C ARG A 94 0.74 7.19 15.58
N ASP A 95 -0.08 6.14 15.40
CA ASP A 95 0.30 5.01 14.53
C ASP A 95 0.42 5.46 13.08
N THR A 96 -0.50 6.29 12.60
CA THR A 96 -0.44 6.78 11.23
C THR A 96 0.74 7.71 11.01
N GLN A 97 1.05 8.55 11.99
CA GLN A 97 2.18 9.47 11.89
C GLN A 97 3.51 8.74 11.86
N GLN A 98 3.62 7.62 12.57
CA GLN A 98 4.88 6.89 12.67
C GLN A 98 5.07 5.85 11.58
N SER A 99 4.11 5.68 10.70
CA SER A 99 4.12 4.57 9.73
C SER A 99 4.05 5.01 8.28
N GLY A 100 3.90 6.31 8.00
CA GLY A 100 3.80 6.79 6.62
C GLY A 100 2.47 6.48 5.96
N ILE A 101 1.47 6.06 6.71
CA ILE A 101 0.13 5.81 6.17
C ILE A 101 -0.57 7.15 5.93
N LEU A 102 -0.91 7.41 4.68
CA LEU A 102 -1.53 8.68 4.30
C LEU A 102 -3.03 8.57 4.12
N ARG A 103 -3.54 7.39 3.80
CA ARG A 103 -4.97 7.17 3.60
C ARG A 103 -5.33 5.79 4.08
N MET A 104 -6.58 5.65 4.54
CA MET A 104 -7.15 4.36 4.92
C MET A 104 -8.44 4.16 4.13
N ILE A 105 -8.60 2.97 3.57
CA ILE A 105 -9.78 2.62 2.79
C ILE A 105 -10.39 1.38 3.40
N SER A 106 -11.68 1.46 3.72
CA SER A 106 -12.41 0.33 4.31
C SER A 106 -12.84 -0.66 3.24
N LYS A 107 -12.71 -1.93 3.52
CA LYS A 107 -13.27 -3.00 2.69
C LYS A 107 -14.74 -3.16 2.99
N PRO A 108 -15.59 -3.46 2.02
CA PRO A 108 -15.29 -3.56 0.60
C PRO A 108 -15.13 -2.17 -0.02
N PHE A 109 -14.23 -2.06 -0.98
CA PHE A 109 -13.98 -0.78 -1.63
C PHE A 109 -14.22 -0.88 -3.13
N SER A 110 -14.41 0.28 -3.76
CA SER A 110 -14.52 0.37 -5.20
C SER A 110 -13.13 0.46 -5.81
N PRO A 111 -12.79 -0.37 -6.81
CA PRO A 111 -11.49 -0.22 -7.50
C PRO A 111 -11.30 1.18 -8.10
N ARG A 112 -12.38 1.80 -8.55
CA ARG A 112 -12.31 3.17 -9.08
C ARG A 112 -11.93 4.16 -7.98
N GLN A 113 -12.51 4.02 -6.79
CA GLN A 113 -12.21 4.88 -5.66
C GLN A 113 -10.75 4.71 -5.23
N LEU A 114 -10.29 3.46 -5.21
CA LEU A 114 -8.90 3.18 -4.87
C LEU A 114 -7.95 3.85 -5.87
N LEU A 115 -8.26 3.74 -7.15
CA LEU A 115 -7.44 4.37 -8.18
C LEU A 115 -7.37 5.89 -8.00
N ALA A 116 -8.51 6.51 -7.69
CA ALA A 116 -8.54 7.95 -7.44
C ALA A 116 -7.65 8.32 -6.25
N THR A 117 -7.69 7.52 -5.19
CA THR A 117 -6.84 7.75 -4.02
C THR A 117 -5.37 7.58 -4.36
N VAL A 118 -5.03 6.60 -5.18
CA VAL A 118 -3.65 6.39 -5.64
C VAL A 118 -3.15 7.62 -6.37
N HIS A 119 -3.94 8.14 -7.32
CA HIS A 119 -3.56 9.37 -8.04
C HIS A 119 -3.34 10.53 -7.07
N GLU A 120 -4.23 10.69 -6.12
CA GLU A 120 -4.14 11.76 -5.15
C GLU A 120 -2.84 11.68 -4.34
N VAL A 121 -2.53 10.49 -3.85
CA VAL A 121 -1.34 10.31 -3.02
C VAL A 121 -0.06 10.51 -3.82
N LEU A 122 0.01 9.98 -5.03
CA LEU A 122 1.21 10.09 -5.86
C LEU A 122 1.46 11.50 -6.36
N ASN A 123 0.44 12.33 -6.42
CA ASN A 123 0.58 13.70 -6.93
C ASN A 123 0.58 14.77 -5.84
N ARG A 124 0.52 14.37 -4.57
CA ARG A 124 0.40 15.31 -3.46
C ARG A 124 1.60 16.21 -3.25
N ALA A 125 2.76 15.74 -3.67
CA ALA A 125 4.03 16.41 -3.37
C ALA A 125 4.52 17.30 -4.50
N ALA A 126 3.63 17.62 -5.40
CA ALA A 126 3.99 18.44 -6.56
C ALA A 126 4.58 19.79 -6.18
#